data_7b3ee14714630facedd3b9aca1ecac75
#
_entry.id   7b3ee14714630facedd3b9aca1ecac75
#
_cell.length_a   1.000
_cell.length_b   1.000
_cell.length_c   1.000
_cell.angle_alpha   90.00
_cell.angle_beta   90.00
_cell.angle_gamma   90.00
#
_symmetry.space_group_name_H-M   'P 1'
#
loop_
_entity.id
_entity.type
_entity.pdbx_description
1 polymer ?
#
loop_
_entity_poly.entity_id
_entity_poly.type
_entity_poly.pdbx_seq_one_letter_code
_entity_poly.pdbx_strand_id
1 'polypeptide(L)'
;MPWTASYLAPAQFTDASAALAQVQHIYQQQMAHLRQAMQNFVAGRLPAQRVRACYPMVRLHTDTVAREASTLSYGFVDGPGTFETTLTRPDLFARYYHEQFSLLLRNHHVALEVGTSHTPIPLHFSFAENDHVEGQLNAAQRQAMHDVFDLPELSAMDDGIANGTWQPQPGQAQPLSLFTAPRVDYSLHRLRHYCGTQPEWFQNFVLFTNYQFYIDEFVRLGHAEMANPDSEYIAFVEPGNVVTHRRGRAAQASEALGTRPERLPQMPAYHLVREDSSGITMVNIGVGPANAKTITDHIAVLRPHAWLM
;
A
#
# COMPACT_ATOMS: atom_id res chain seq x y z
N MET A 1 -11.68 24.76 -12.44
CA MET A 1 -10.53 23.97 -11.96
C MET A 1 -9.99 23.19 -13.14
N PRO A 2 -8.67 23.05 -13.31
CA PRO A 2 -8.11 22.17 -14.30
C PRO A 2 -8.50 20.73 -13.95
N TRP A 3 -8.89 19.95 -14.95
CA TRP A 3 -9.30 18.56 -14.78
C TRP A 3 -8.11 17.58 -14.77
N THR A 4 -6.92 18.07 -15.10
CA THR A 4 -5.67 17.32 -15.01
C THR A 4 -4.89 17.80 -13.79
N ALA A 5 -4.39 16.90 -12.99
CA ALA A 5 -3.51 17.25 -11.87
C ALA A 5 -2.19 17.84 -12.37
N SER A 6 -1.54 18.66 -11.53
CA SER A 6 -0.25 19.24 -11.87
C SER A 6 0.80 18.14 -12.03
N TYR A 7 1.51 18.16 -13.15
CA TYR A 7 2.71 17.34 -13.34
C TYR A 7 3.90 18.05 -12.71
N LEU A 8 4.56 17.38 -11.76
CA LEU A 8 5.81 17.84 -11.18
C LEU A 8 6.97 17.11 -11.85
N ALA A 9 7.81 17.86 -12.56
CA ALA A 9 8.99 17.31 -13.20
C ALA A 9 9.93 16.67 -12.16
N PRO A 10 10.68 15.61 -12.53
CA PRO A 10 11.64 15.00 -11.63
C PRO A 10 12.67 16.01 -11.12
N ALA A 11 12.89 15.99 -9.81
CA ALA A 11 13.94 16.75 -9.13
C ALA A 11 14.91 15.80 -8.44
N GLN A 12 16.17 16.21 -8.30
CA GLN A 12 17.22 15.39 -7.69
C GLN A 12 17.32 15.61 -6.20
N PHE A 13 17.50 14.53 -5.44
CA PHE A 13 17.62 14.51 -3.99
C PHE A 13 18.82 13.66 -3.56
N THR A 14 19.63 14.21 -2.65
CA THR A 14 20.76 13.53 -2.00
C THR A 14 20.47 13.20 -0.54
N ASP A 15 19.27 13.53 -0.07
CA ASP A 15 18.78 13.24 1.27
C ASP A 15 17.47 12.44 1.20
N ALA A 16 17.41 11.35 1.96
CA ALA A 16 16.26 10.42 1.93
C ALA A 16 14.98 11.05 2.48
N SER A 17 15.08 11.90 3.51
CA SER A 17 13.93 12.58 4.09
C SER A 17 13.33 13.60 3.12
N ALA A 18 14.18 14.35 2.42
CA ALA A 18 13.75 15.31 1.39
C ALA A 18 13.10 14.58 0.19
N ALA A 19 13.67 13.45 -0.25
CA ALA A 19 13.09 12.62 -1.31
C ALA A 19 11.71 12.08 -0.89
N LEU A 20 11.58 11.58 0.33
CA LEU A 20 10.30 11.08 0.87
C LEU A 20 9.27 12.21 0.99
N ALA A 21 9.66 13.38 1.47
CA ALA A 21 8.76 14.54 1.56
C ALA A 21 8.21 14.92 0.18
N GLN A 22 9.03 14.85 -0.88
CA GLN A 22 8.58 15.07 -2.25
C GLN A 22 7.59 14.01 -2.73
N VAL A 23 7.84 12.73 -2.44
CA VAL A 23 6.89 11.63 -2.74
C VAL A 23 5.54 11.90 -2.05
N GLN A 24 5.56 12.25 -0.76
CA GLN A 24 4.36 12.56 0.02
C GLN A 24 3.60 13.75 -0.57
N HIS A 25 4.31 14.82 -0.93
CA HIS A 25 3.72 16.01 -1.53
C HIS A 25 3.01 15.67 -2.85
N ILE A 26 3.70 14.97 -3.77
CA ILE A 26 3.11 14.56 -5.06
C ILE A 26 1.87 13.70 -4.81
N TYR A 27 1.98 12.65 -4.00
CA TYR A 27 0.88 11.73 -3.74
C TYR A 27 -0.35 12.45 -3.16
N GLN A 28 -0.16 13.30 -2.16
CA GLN A 28 -1.25 14.07 -1.55
C GLN A 28 -1.93 14.99 -2.55
N GLN A 29 -1.15 15.69 -3.38
CA GLN A 29 -1.68 16.60 -4.41
C GLN A 29 -2.51 15.83 -5.45
N GLN A 30 -2.01 14.68 -5.94
CA GLN A 30 -2.68 13.87 -6.93
C GLN A 30 -3.99 13.26 -6.37
N MET A 31 -3.95 12.77 -5.14
CA MET A 31 -5.12 12.21 -4.45
C MET A 31 -6.20 13.27 -4.16
N ALA A 32 -5.78 14.47 -3.72
CA ALA A 32 -6.69 15.58 -3.49
C ALA A 32 -7.41 15.99 -4.79
N HIS A 33 -6.67 16.00 -5.91
CA HIS A 33 -7.25 16.30 -7.23
C HIS A 33 -8.34 15.28 -7.61
N LEU A 34 -8.09 13.97 -7.49
CA LEU A 34 -9.06 12.93 -7.80
C LEU A 34 -10.33 13.03 -6.93
N ARG A 35 -10.15 13.20 -5.62
CA ARG A 35 -11.27 13.34 -4.68
C ARG A 35 -12.13 14.57 -5.00
N GLN A 36 -11.50 15.71 -5.28
CA GLN A 36 -12.21 16.93 -5.67
C GLN A 36 -12.95 16.77 -7.00
N ALA A 37 -12.31 16.13 -7.97
CA ALA A 37 -12.93 15.87 -9.28
C ALA A 37 -14.14 14.95 -9.13
N MET A 38 -14.05 13.91 -8.28
CA MET A 38 -15.16 13.02 -8.01
C MET A 38 -16.32 13.71 -7.31
N GLN A 39 -16.06 14.56 -6.31
CA GLN A 39 -17.09 15.37 -5.67
C GLN A 39 -17.82 16.26 -6.69
N ASN A 40 -17.09 16.87 -7.63
CA ASN A 40 -17.68 17.65 -8.72
C ASN A 40 -18.52 16.78 -9.64
N PHE A 41 -18.06 15.59 -9.97
CA PHE A 41 -18.78 14.63 -10.81
C PHE A 41 -20.10 14.16 -10.17
N VAL A 42 -20.07 13.81 -8.88
CA VAL A 42 -21.27 13.47 -8.10
C VAL A 42 -22.27 14.64 -8.10
N ALA A 43 -21.79 15.88 -7.98
CA ALA A 43 -22.60 17.10 -8.05
C ALA A 43 -23.12 17.42 -9.47
N GLY A 44 -22.97 16.52 -10.43
CA GLY A 44 -23.45 16.71 -11.81
C GLY A 44 -22.60 17.62 -12.70
N ARG A 45 -21.41 18.00 -12.24
CA ARG A 45 -20.45 18.80 -13.02
C ARG A 45 -19.55 17.85 -13.82
N LEU A 46 -19.91 17.61 -15.07
CA LEU A 46 -19.12 16.74 -15.95
C LEU A 46 -17.88 17.49 -16.46
N PRO A 47 -16.69 16.86 -16.40
CA PRO A 47 -15.49 17.44 -16.98
C PRO A 47 -15.54 17.40 -18.51
N ALA A 48 -14.90 18.39 -19.14
CA ALA A 48 -14.75 18.41 -20.60
C ALA A 48 -13.71 17.42 -21.12
N GLN A 49 -12.84 16.93 -20.24
CA GLN A 49 -11.75 16.01 -20.56
C GLN A 49 -11.64 14.95 -19.45
N ARG A 50 -10.97 13.83 -19.76
CA ARG A 50 -10.68 12.80 -18.76
C ARG A 50 -9.88 13.40 -17.59
N VAL A 51 -10.33 13.10 -16.38
CA VAL A 51 -9.63 13.46 -15.14
C VAL A 51 -8.50 12.45 -14.94
N ARG A 52 -7.27 12.94 -14.86
CA ARG A 52 -6.10 12.12 -14.64
C ARG A 52 -5.25 12.66 -13.50
N ALA A 53 -4.83 11.77 -12.63
CA ALA A 53 -3.79 11.97 -11.64
C ALA A 53 -2.82 10.78 -11.74
N CYS A 54 -1.53 11.01 -11.45
CA CYS A 54 -0.52 9.98 -11.63
C CYS A 54 0.26 9.74 -10.33
N TYR A 55 0.76 8.51 -10.18
CA TYR A 55 1.60 8.16 -9.03
C TYR A 55 2.90 8.94 -9.01
N PRO A 56 3.48 9.22 -7.84
CA PRO A 56 4.88 9.62 -7.76
C PRO A 56 5.78 8.47 -8.23
N MET A 57 6.92 8.83 -8.78
CA MET A 57 7.97 7.88 -9.15
C MET A 57 9.28 8.26 -8.46
N VAL A 58 10.11 7.24 -8.23
CA VAL A 58 11.52 7.40 -7.90
C VAL A 58 12.36 6.73 -8.98
N ARG A 59 13.44 7.41 -9.38
CA ARG A 59 14.39 6.96 -10.39
C ARG A 59 15.81 7.09 -9.86
N LEU A 60 16.64 6.14 -10.25
CA LEU A 60 18.07 6.11 -10.00
C LEU A 60 18.81 5.88 -11.32
N HIS A 61 19.87 6.63 -11.58
CA HIS A 61 20.77 6.35 -12.67
C HIS A 61 22.19 6.12 -12.10
N THR A 62 22.83 5.03 -12.51
CA THR A 62 24.20 4.73 -12.12
C THR A 62 24.99 4.20 -13.32
N ASP A 63 26.24 4.63 -13.45
CA ASP A 63 27.18 4.15 -14.47
C ASP A 63 28.12 3.06 -13.92
N THR A 64 28.00 2.72 -12.65
CA THR A 64 28.90 1.81 -11.95
C THR A 64 28.19 0.57 -11.43
N VAL A 65 28.93 -0.53 -11.40
CA VAL A 65 28.52 -1.73 -10.65
C VAL A 65 28.93 -1.52 -9.19
N ALA A 66 28.00 -1.56 -8.27
CA ALA A 66 28.34 -1.57 -6.85
C ALA A 66 29.04 -2.88 -6.51
N ARG A 67 30.24 -2.77 -5.94
CA ARG A 67 31.08 -3.95 -5.63
C ARG A 67 30.82 -4.54 -4.24
N GLU A 68 29.81 -4.08 -3.56
CA GLU A 68 29.45 -4.66 -2.26
C GLU A 68 28.79 -6.02 -2.46
N ALA A 69 29.33 -7.03 -1.82
CA ALA A 69 28.73 -8.37 -1.73
C ALA A 69 27.47 -8.28 -0.84
N SER A 70 26.46 -7.55 -1.30
CA SER A 70 25.18 -7.47 -0.61
C SER A 70 24.38 -8.70 -0.96
N THR A 71 24.19 -9.58 0.02
CA THR A 71 23.16 -10.62 -0.02
C THR A 71 21.77 -10.06 0.22
N LEU A 72 21.67 -8.74 0.49
CA LEU A 72 20.45 -8.03 0.75
C LEU A 72 19.88 -7.51 -0.56
N SER A 73 18.68 -7.92 -0.90
CA SER A 73 17.94 -7.49 -2.09
C SER A 73 17.32 -6.09 -1.99
N TYR A 74 17.71 -5.29 -0.99
CA TYR A 74 17.08 -4.00 -0.70
C TYR A 74 18.07 -2.84 -0.79
N GLY A 75 17.63 -1.72 -1.37
CA GLY A 75 18.42 -0.51 -1.49
C GLY A 75 19.65 -0.66 -2.38
N PHE A 76 19.56 -1.51 -3.41
CA PHE A 76 20.66 -1.87 -4.27
C PHE A 76 20.18 -2.17 -5.69
N VAL A 77 20.97 -1.76 -6.69
CA VAL A 77 20.82 -2.17 -8.09
C VAL A 77 22.10 -2.86 -8.56
N ASP A 78 21.96 -3.91 -9.33
CA ASP A 78 23.03 -4.88 -9.63
C ASP A 78 23.95 -4.48 -10.81
N GLY A 79 23.67 -3.37 -11.47
CA GLY A 79 24.45 -2.94 -12.62
C GLY A 79 24.23 -1.50 -13.06
N PRO A 80 24.98 -1.04 -14.07
CA PRO A 80 24.77 0.27 -14.64
C PRO A 80 23.43 0.36 -15.37
N GLY A 81 22.83 1.52 -15.35
CA GLY A 81 21.57 1.79 -16.03
C GLY A 81 20.66 2.75 -15.30
N THR A 82 19.46 2.89 -15.83
CA THR A 82 18.38 3.66 -15.21
C THR A 82 17.37 2.70 -14.62
N PHE A 83 17.06 2.90 -13.36
CA PHE A 83 16.09 2.10 -12.59
C PHE A 83 14.98 3.00 -12.09
N GLU A 84 13.74 2.53 -12.19
CA GLU A 84 12.57 3.34 -11.83
C GLU A 84 11.49 2.46 -11.19
N THR A 85 10.73 3.05 -10.28
CA THR A 85 9.46 2.48 -9.82
C THR A 85 8.46 3.58 -9.48
N THR A 86 7.18 3.24 -9.52
CA THR A 86 6.09 4.07 -9.02
C THR A 86 5.80 3.74 -7.55
N LEU A 87 5.40 4.74 -6.78
CA LEU A 87 5.18 4.63 -5.34
C LEU A 87 3.74 5.00 -4.98
N THR A 88 3.20 4.32 -3.97
CA THR A 88 1.88 4.62 -3.42
C THR A 88 1.91 4.61 -1.90
N ARG A 89 0.85 5.12 -1.27
CA ARG A 89 0.62 5.09 0.18
C ARG A 89 1.87 5.47 1.00
N PRO A 90 2.47 6.65 0.75
CA PRO A 90 3.62 7.09 1.52
C PRO A 90 3.31 7.34 3.01
N ASP A 91 2.03 7.40 3.39
CA ASP A 91 1.56 7.35 4.77
C ASP A 91 1.82 6.00 5.43
N LEU A 92 1.50 4.90 4.73
CA LEU A 92 1.68 3.52 5.20
C LEU A 92 3.15 3.07 5.09
N PHE A 93 3.84 3.45 4.01
CA PHE A 93 5.17 2.97 3.68
C PHE A 93 6.30 3.97 4.00
N ALA A 94 6.05 5.06 4.73
CA ALA A 94 7.05 6.12 4.98
C ALA A 94 8.37 5.58 5.51
N ARG A 95 8.32 4.71 6.54
CA ARG A 95 9.51 4.12 7.16
C ARG A 95 10.30 3.28 6.15
N TYR A 96 9.60 2.41 5.42
CA TYR A 96 10.20 1.57 4.40
C TYR A 96 10.84 2.40 3.28
N TYR A 97 10.14 3.40 2.74
CA TYR A 97 10.70 4.25 1.69
C TYR A 97 11.92 5.04 2.16
N HIS A 98 11.86 5.60 3.37
CA HIS A 98 13.01 6.31 3.94
C HIS A 98 14.24 5.40 4.07
N GLU A 99 14.06 4.17 4.55
CA GLU A 99 15.12 3.18 4.68
C GLU A 99 15.70 2.82 3.30
N GLN A 100 14.84 2.51 2.32
CA GLN A 100 15.28 2.17 0.97
C GLN A 100 16.02 3.33 0.28
N PHE A 101 15.52 4.56 0.40
CA PHE A 101 16.18 5.74 -0.17
C PHE A 101 17.54 5.97 0.49
N SER A 102 17.63 5.82 1.81
CA SER A 102 18.90 5.93 2.54
C SER A 102 19.91 4.88 2.08
N LEU A 103 19.47 3.65 1.85
CA LEU A 103 20.31 2.57 1.34
C LEU A 103 20.77 2.84 -0.10
N LEU A 104 19.88 3.24 -1.01
CA LEU A 104 20.21 3.56 -2.40
C LEU A 104 21.24 4.70 -2.49
N LEU A 105 21.01 5.80 -1.75
CA LEU A 105 21.93 6.93 -1.70
C LEU A 105 23.32 6.53 -1.17
N ARG A 106 23.35 5.71 -0.13
CA ARG A 106 24.59 5.22 0.49
C ARG A 106 25.35 4.24 -0.39
N ASN A 107 24.66 3.32 -1.02
CA ASN A 107 25.28 2.23 -1.78
C ASN A 107 25.77 2.67 -3.16
N HIS A 108 25.06 3.60 -3.80
CA HIS A 108 25.36 4.01 -5.18
C HIS A 108 26.01 5.38 -5.30
N HIS A 109 25.99 6.22 -4.23
CA HIS A 109 26.56 7.56 -4.21
C HIS A 109 26.04 8.48 -5.35
N VAL A 110 24.79 8.29 -5.76
CA VAL A 110 24.11 9.08 -6.80
C VAL A 110 22.82 9.67 -6.24
N ALA A 111 22.37 10.77 -6.81
CA ALA A 111 21.10 11.39 -6.42
C ALA A 111 19.91 10.53 -6.86
N LEU A 112 18.85 10.54 -6.08
CA LEU A 112 17.53 10.02 -6.47
C LEU A 112 16.75 11.11 -7.20
N GLU A 113 16.09 10.75 -8.29
CA GLU A 113 15.12 11.62 -8.95
C GLU A 113 13.71 11.26 -8.48
N VAL A 114 12.96 12.26 -8.01
CA VAL A 114 11.56 12.09 -7.59
C VAL A 114 10.68 13.06 -8.36
N GLY A 115 9.62 12.56 -8.98
CA GLY A 115 8.68 13.34 -9.78
C GLY A 115 7.34 12.64 -9.95
N THR A 116 6.45 13.25 -10.73
CA THR A 116 5.19 12.62 -11.12
C THR A 116 5.45 11.64 -12.27
N SER A 117 4.99 10.40 -12.13
CA SER A 117 5.08 9.38 -13.19
C SER A 117 4.05 9.63 -14.30
N HIS A 118 4.07 8.79 -15.31
CA HIS A 118 3.00 8.70 -16.32
C HIS A 118 1.96 7.61 -16.02
N THR A 119 2.12 6.88 -14.92
CA THR A 119 1.20 5.82 -14.50
C THR A 119 0.00 6.42 -13.78
N PRO A 120 -1.23 6.31 -14.31
CA PRO A 120 -2.39 6.91 -13.70
C PRO A 120 -2.77 6.21 -12.40
N ILE A 121 -3.30 6.99 -11.45
CA ILE A 121 -3.93 6.48 -10.24
C ILE A 121 -5.39 6.15 -10.58
N PRO A 122 -5.81 4.88 -10.53
CA PRO A 122 -7.20 4.50 -10.69
C PRO A 122 -8.09 5.16 -9.64
N LEU A 123 -9.23 5.68 -10.07
CA LEU A 123 -10.16 6.37 -9.18
C LEU A 123 -10.50 5.54 -7.92
N HIS A 124 -10.70 4.23 -8.08
CA HIS A 124 -11.06 3.31 -6.99
C HIS A 124 -10.06 3.29 -5.82
N PHE A 125 -8.78 3.60 -6.09
CA PHE A 125 -7.75 3.64 -5.05
C PHE A 125 -7.65 4.99 -4.34
N SER A 126 -8.46 5.99 -4.75
CA SER A 126 -8.49 7.30 -4.12
C SER A 126 -9.49 7.44 -2.97
N PHE A 127 -10.38 6.46 -2.79
CA PHE A 127 -11.43 6.50 -1.78
C PHE A 127 -10.98 5.94 -0.44
N ALA A 128 -11.48 6.54 0.64
CA ALA A 128 -11.45 5.93 1.95
C ALA A 128 -12.53 4.82 2.04
N GLU A 129 -12.38 3.92 3.00
CA GLU A 129 -13.21 2.72 3.16
C GLU A 129 -14.72 2.99 3.28
N ASN A 130 -15.10 4.16 3.79
CA ASN A 130 -16.50 4.54 4.02
C ASN A 130 -17.09 5.41 2.89
N ASP A 131 -16.33 5.68 1.84
CA ASP A 131 -16.81 6.47 0.71
C ASP A 131 -17.63 5.59 -0.24
N HIS A 132 -18.89 5.34 0.09
CA HIS A 132 -19.83 4.65 -0.80
C HIS A 132 -20.31 5.59 -1.93
N VAL A 133 -19.35 6.06 -2.71
CA VAL A 133 -19.61 7.08 -3.74
C VAL A 133 -20.47 6.51 -4.87
N GLU A 134 -20.32 5.24 -5.20
CA GLU A 134 -21.11 4.59 -6.26
C GLU A 134 -22.62 4.58 -5.96
N GLY A 135 -23.00 4.50 -4.70
CA GLY A 135 -24.40 4.58 -4.28
C GLY A 135 -25.03 5.97 -4.50
N GLN A 136 -24.22 7.01 -4.64
CA GLN A 136 -24.67 8.39 -4.87
C GLN A 136 -24.81 8.72 -6.36
N LEU A 137 -24.32 7.86 -7.26
CA LEU A 137 -24.33 8.08 -8.71
C LEU A 137 -25.65 7.64 -9.33
N ASN A 138 -26.19 8.46 -10.23
CA ASN A 138 -27.27 8.05 -11.10
C ASN A 138 -26.78 7.13 -12.22
N ALA A 139 -27.71 6.56 -13.01
CA ALA A 139 -27.36 5.61 -14.09
C ALA A 139 -26.45 6.22 -15.16
N ALA A 140 -26.69 7.47 -15.56
CA ALA A 140 -25.88 8.16 -16.55
C ALA A 140 -24.46 8.44 -16.04
N GLN A 141 -24.33 8.85 -14.77
CA GLN A 141 -23.03 9.05 -14.14
C GLN A 141 -22.24 7.74 -14.03
N ARG A 142 -22.87 6.63 -13.64
CA ARG A 142 -22.21 5.32 -13.62
C ARG A 142 -21.69 4.91 -15.00
N GLN A 143 -22.48 5.15 -16.05
CA GLN A 143 -22.05 4.87 -17.42
C GLN A 143 -20.89 5.77 -17.88
N ALA A 144 -20.93 7.07 -17.53
CA ALA A 144 -19.89 8.04 -17.90
C ALA A 144 -18.57 7.88 -17.12
N MET A 145 -18.57 7.16 -15.98
CA MET A 145 -17.38 7.03 -15.13
C MET A 145 -16.14 6.53 -15.86
N HIS A 146 -16.33 5.56 -16.79
CA HIS A 146 -15.25 5.00 -17.60
C HIS A 146 -14.62 6.01 -18.58
N ASP A 147 -15.40 6.98 -19.04
CA ASP A 147 -14.93 8.01 -19.95
C ASP A 147 -14.24 9.15 -19.22
N VAL A 148 -14.63 9.37 -17.95
CA VAL A 148 -14.18 10.51 -17.13
C VAL A 148 -12.93 10.19 -16.32
N PHE A 149 -12.80 8.99 -15.75
CA PHE A 149 -11.73 8.63 -14.85
C PHE A 149 -10.92 7.43 -15.36
N ASP A 150 -9.66 7.36 -14.94
CA ASP A 150 -8.86 6.15 -15.11
C ASP A 150 -9.32 5.08 -14.12
N LEU A 151 -9.50 3.86 -14.62
CA LEU A 151 -9.94 2.69 -13.86
C LEU A 151 -8.79 1.70 -13.71
N PRO A 152 -8.89 0.72 -12.78
CA PRO A 152 -7.87 -0.30 -12.63
C PRO A 152 -7.64 -1.08 -13.93
N GLU A 153 -6.39 -1.15 -14.37
CA GLU A 153 -5.95 -1.89 -15.54
C GLU A 153 -5.12 -3.10 -15.11
N LEU A 154 -5.60 -4.31 -15.47
CA LEU A 154 -4.98 -5.56 -15.02
C LEU A 154 -3.54 -5.71 -15.53
N SER A 155 -3.22 -5.21 -16.72
CA SER A 155 -1.87 -5.25 -17.27
C SER A 155 -0.85 -4.43 -16.48
N ALA A 156 -1.32 -3.37 -15.77
CA ALA A 156 -0.48 -2.57 -14.88
C ALA A 156 -0.31 -3.19 -13.48
N MET A 157 -1.04 -4.28 -13.19
CA MET A 157 -1.09 -4.94 -11.89
C MET A 157 -0.55 -6.37 -11.94
N ASP A 158 0.14 -6.75 -13.01
CA ASP A 158 0.71 -8.09 -13.14
C ASP A 158 1.93 -8.28 -12.20
N ASP A 159 2.33 -9.52 -12.04
CA ASP A 159 3.48 -9.92 -11.24
C ASP A 159 4.73 -10.20 -12.10
N GLY A 160 4.79 -9.66 -13.31
CA GLY A 160 5.88 -9.94 -14.27
C GLY A 160 7.26 -9.66 -13.70
N ILE A 161 7.42 -8.57 -12.93
CA ILE A 161 8.69 -8.23 -12.26
C ILE A 161 8.98 -9.24 -11.15
N ALA A 162 8.04 -9.49 -10.25
CA ALA A 162 8.21 -10.40 -9.12
C ALA A 162 8.44 -11.85 -9.56
N ASN A 163 7.82 -12.27 -10.65
CA ASN A 163 7.96 -13.61 -11.23
C ASN A 163 9.17 -13.76 -12.17
N GLY A 164 9.92 -12.68 -12.43
CA GLY A 164 11.07 -12.70 -13.35
C GLY A 164 10.69 -12.88 -14.82
N THR A 165 9.45 -12.61 -15.20
CA THR A 165 8.97 -12.68 -16.59
C THR A 165 8.97 -11.33 -17.29
N TRP A 166 9.25 -10.25 -16.56
CA TRP A 166 9.40 -8.92 -17.12
C TRP A 166 10.54 -8.89 -18.15
N GLN A 167 10.29 -8.24 -19.27
CA GLN A 167 11.28 -8.10 -20.36
C GLN A 167 11.58 -6.62 -20.59
N PRO A 168 12.86 -6.22 -20.63
CA PRO A 168 13.24 -4.84 -20.89
C PRO A 168 12.83 -4.43 -22.31
N GLN A 169 12.24 -3.23 -22.43
CA GLN A 169 12.00 -2.61 -23.73
C GLN A 169 13.09 -1.57 -24.02
N PRO A 170 13.47 -1.36 -25.28
CA PRO A 170 14.44 -0.34 -25.65
C PRO A 170 14.04 1.04 -25.10
N GLY A 171 14.93 1.68 -24.35
CA GLY A 171 14.71 3.00 -23.75
C GLY A 171 13.85 3.01 -22.47
N GLN A 172 13.38 1.87 -22.01
CA GLN A 172 12.66 1.74 -20.74
C GLN A 172 13.64 1.59 -19.57
N ALA A 173 13.33 2.26 -18.45
CA ALA A 173 14.05 2.04 -17.20
C ALA A 173 13.83 0.62 -16.67
N GLN A 174 14.83 0.08 -16.00
CA GLN A 174 14.72 -1.22 -15.32
C GLN A 174 13.87 -1.07 -14.04
N PRO A 175 13.23 -2.15 -13.59
CA PRO A 175 12.45 -2.11 -12.35
C PRO A 175 13.34 -1.85 -11.13
N LEU A 176 12.96 -0.87 -10.30
CA LEU A 176 13.61 -0.60 -9.01
C LEU A 176 12.92 -1.34 -7.85
N SER A 177 11.76 -1.91 -8.06
CA SER A 177 11.03 -2.69 -7.05
C SER A 177 10.27 -3.86 -7.67
N LEU A 178 9.95 -4.87 -6.85
CA LEU A 178 9.20 -6.05 -7.28
C LEU A 178 7.74 -5.72 -7.64
N PHE A 179 7.16 -4.70 -7.01
CA PHE A 179 5.76 -4.32 -7.18
C PHE A 179 5.64 -2.85 -7.56
N THR A 180 4.88 -2.57 -8.60
CA THR A 180 4.50 -1.21 -9.00
C THR A 180 3.40 -0.65 -8.09
N ALA A 181 3.22 0.67 -8.06
CA ALA A 181 2.17 1.30 -7.26
C ALA A 181 0.76 0.76 -7.56
N PRO A 182 0.33 0.58 -8.82
CA PRO A 182 -0.98 -0.03 -9.12
C PRO A 182 -1.13 -1.44 -8.54
N ARG A 183 -0.05 -2.25 -8.61
CA ARG A 183 -0.05 -3.61 -8.04
C ARG A 183 -0.16 -3.60 -6.51
N VAL A 184 0.52 -2.65 -5.87
CA VAL A 184 0.43 -2.46 -4.42
C VAL A 184 -1.00 -2.06 -4.02
N ASP A 185 -1.57 -1.01 -4.63
CA ASP A 185 -2.92 -0.54 -4.32
C ASP A 185 -3.98 -1.61 -4.54
N TYR A 186 -3.87 -2.38 -5.63
CA TYR A 186 -4.73 -3.53 -5.88
C TYR A 186 -4.67 -4.54 -4.72
N SER A 187 -3.48 -4.87 -4.24
CA SER A 187 -3.30 -5.79 -3.13
C SER A 187 -3.86 -5.25 -1.81
N LEU A 188 -3.61 -3.98 -1.49
CA LEU A 188 -4.15 -3.35 -0.29
C LEU A 188 -5.69 -3.38 -0.29
N HIS A 189 -6.29 -3.11 -1.45
CA HIS A 189 -7.75 -3.20 -1.60
C HIS A 189 -8.26 -4.64 -1.41
N ARG A 190 -7.55 -5.63 -1.97
CA ARG A 190 -7.91 -7.06 -1.80
C ARG A 190 -7.72 -7.55 -0.38
N LEU A 191 -6.69 -7.08 0.34
CA LEU A 191 -6.48 -7.41 1.75
C LEU A 191 -7.67 -6.96 2.62
N ARG A 192 -8.16 -5.74 2.44
CA ARG A 192 -9.38 -5.28 3.13
C ARG A 192 -10.56 -6.22 2.88
N HIS A 193 -10.79 -6.58 1.62
CA HIS A 193 -11.87 -7.46 1.23
C HIS A 193 -11.75 -8.86 1.85
N TYR A 194 -10.57 -9.46 1.80
CA TYR A 194 -10.35 -10.82 2.27
C TYR A 194 -10.22 -10.94 3.78
N CYS A 195 -9.57 -9.97 4.42
CA CYS A 195 -9.22 -10.03 5.83
C CYS A 195 -10.19 -9.28 6.74
N GLY A 196 -10.95 -8.34 6.18
CA GLY A 196 -11.90 -7.51 6.93
C GLY A 196 -11.22 -6.52 7.88
N THR A 197 -9.93 -6.26 7.68
CA THR A 197 -9.15 -5.27 8.43
C THR A 197 -8.40 -4.36 7.48
N GLN A 198 -8.10 -3.15 7.93
CA GLN A 198 -7.31 -2.19 7.18
C GLN A 198 -5.84 -2.65 7.07
N PRO A 199 -5.16 -2.39 5.92
CA PRO A 199 -3.74 -2.69 5.75
C PRO A 199 -2.82 -2.06 6.81
N GLU A 200 -3.21 -0.93 7.38
CA GLU A 200 -2.48 -0.20 8.43
C GLU A 200 -2.31 -1.00 9.72
N TRP A 201 -3.17 -1.99 9.95
CA TRP A 201 -3.10 -2.85 11.14
C TRP A 201 -2.14 -4.02 11.00
N PHE A 202 -1.75 -4.36 9.75
CA PHE A 202 -0.85 -5.48 9.52
C PHE A 202 0.52 -5.23 10.14
N GLN A 203 1.05 -6.26 10.79
CA GLN A 203 2.32 -6.23 11.49
C GLN A 203 3.39 -7.00 10.71
N ASN A 204 4.66 -6.78 11.06
CA ASN A 204 5.81 -7.32 10.34
C ASN A 204 6.02 -8.84 10.51
N PHE A 205 5.35 -9.46 11.48
CA PHE A 205 5.37 -10.90 11.67
C PHE A 205 3.99 -11.46 11.39
N VAL A 206 3.90 -12.36 10.40
CA VAL A 206 2.61 -12.89 9.94
C VAL A 206 2.54 -14.40 10.19
N LEU A 207 1.49 -14.83 10.88
CA LEU A 207 1.17 -16.23 11.13
C LEU A 207 -0.05 -16.61 10.30
N PHE A 208 0.04 -17.71 9.57
CA PHE A 208 -1.09 -18.28 8.83
C PHE A 208 -1.55 -19.56 9.50
N THR A 209 -2.84 -19.78 9.57
CA THR A 209 -3.43 -21.02 10.08
C THR A 209 -4.74 -21.32 9.37
N ASN A 210 -5.09 -22.59 9.31
CA ASN A 210 -6.42 -23.05 8.90
C ASN A 210 -7.21 -23.68 10.08
N TYR A 211 -6.66 -23.62 11.29
CA TYR A 211 -7.29 -24.18 12.47
C TYR A 211 -7.92 -23.08 13.32
N GLN A 212 -9.23 -23.17 13.51
CA GLN A 212 -9.97 -22.22 14.34
C GLN A 212 -9.47 -22.17 15.79
N PHE A 213 -9.01 -23.31 16.31
CA PHE A 213 -8.43 -23.39 17.65
C PHE A 213 -7.29 -22.38 17.88
N TYR A 214 -6.37 -22.23 16.92
CA TYR A 214 -5.28 -21.24 17.05
C TYR A 214 -5.78 -19.80 16.96
N ILE A 215 -6.81 -19.56 16.17
CA ILE A 215 -7.45 -18.25 16.12
C ILE A 215 -8.08 -17.91 17.47
N ASP A 216 -8.85 -18.85 18.06
CA ASP A 216 -9.51 -18.64 19.36
C ASP A 216 -8.49 -18.36 20.48
N GLU A 217 -7.35 -19.09 20.48
CA GLU A 217 -6.24 -18.85 21.42
C GLU A 217 -5.55 -17.50 21.18
N PHE A 218 -5.36 -17.09 19.92
CA PHE A 218 -4.78 -15.79 19.60
C PHE A 218 -5.72 -14.65 20.02
N VAL A 219 -7.02 -14.78 19.80
CA VAL A 219 -8.01 -13.81 20.28
C VAL A 219 -8.01 -13.73 21.82
N ARG A 220 -7.96 -14.88 22.51
CA ARG A 220 -7.85 -14.91 23.97
C ARG A 220 -6.59 -14.23 24.46
N LEU A 221 -5.45 -14.49 23.81
CA LEU A 221 -4.17 -13.83 24.10
C LEU A 221 -4.28 -12.32 23.87
N GLY A 222 -4.85 -11.90 22.74
CA GLY A 222 -5.03 -10.49 22.40
C GLY A 222 -5.80 -9.72 23.48
N HIS A 223 -6.93 -10.27 23.92
CA HIS A 223 -7.71 -9.64 25.00
C HIS A 223 -6.96 -9.65 26.35
N ALA A 224 -6.19 -10.70 26.65
CA ALA A 224 -5.37 -10.75 27.86
C ALA A 224 -4.26 -9.67 27.84
N GLU A 225 -3.60 -9.50 26.69
CA GLU A 225 -2.59 -8.45 26.49
C GLU A 225 -3.20 -7.04 26.65
N MET A 226 -4.41 -6.83 26.12
CA MET A 226 -5.09 -5.53 26.26
C MET A 226 -5.53 -5.24 27.72
N ALA A 227 -5.79 -6.26 28.51
CA ALA A 227 -6.09 -6.11 29.93
C ALA A 227 -4.85 -5.80 30.79
N ASN A 228 -3.65 -6.15 30.29
CA ASN A 228 -2.37 -5.92 30.96
C ASN A 228 -1.85 -4.49 30.66
N PRO A 229 -1.74 -3.59 31.65
CA PRO A 229 -1.23 -2.24 31.43
C PRO A 229 0.25 -2.19 31.01
N ASP A 230 1.01 -3.24 31.33
CA ASP A 230 2.45 -3.34 31.05
C ASP A 230 2.75 -4.08 29.72
N SER A 231 1.73 -4.46 28.96
CA SER A 231 1.90 -5.10 27.66
C SER A 231 2.69 -4.21 26.70
N GLU A 232 3.55 -4.83 25.90
CA GLU A 232 4.25 -4.13 24.80
C GLU A 232 3.33 -3.86 23.60
N TYR A 233 2.19 -4.54 23.52
CA TYR A 233 1.18 -4.30 22.48
C TYR A 233 0.29 -3.13 22.90
N ILE A 234 -0.03 -2.28 21.93
CA ILE A 234 -0.81 -1.06 22.14
C ILE A 234 -2.28 -1.22 21.80
N ALA A 235 -2.59 -2.16 20.92
CA ALA A 235 -3.95 -2.49 20.48
C ALA A 235 -4.05 -3.95 20.04
N PHE A 236 -5.26 -4.49 20.13
CA PHE A 236 -5.68 -5.72 19.47
C PHE A 236 -6.79 -5.39 18.49
N VAL A 237 -6.63 -5.80 17.23
CA VAL A 237 -7.59 -5.49 16.16
C VAL A 237 -8.17 -6.76 15.58
N GLU A 238 -9.49 -6.80 15.51
CA GLU A 238 -10.29 -7.90 14.97
C GLU A 238 -10.98 -7.51 13.65
N PRO A 239 -11.50 -8.48 12.86
CA PRO A 239 -12.27 -8.20 11.64
C PRO A 239 -13.40 -7.19 11.86
N GLY A 240 -13.56 -6.30 10.86
CA GLY A 240 -14.41 -5.12 10.97
C GLY A 240 -13.71 -3.92 11.58
N ASN A 241 -12.39 -3.97 11.73
CA ASN A 241 -11.56 -2.93 12.39
C ASN A 241 -12.01 -2.67 13.85
N VAL A 242 -12.45 -3.72 14.53
CA VAL A 242 -12.80 -3.61 15.96
C VAL A 242 -11.52 -3.52 16.76
N VAL A 243 -11.26 -2.34 17.32
CA VAL A 243 -10.03 -2.04 18.04
C VAL A 243 -10.25 -2.10 19.55
N THR A 244 -9.48 -2.93 20.24
CA THR A 244 -9.38 -2.95 21.69
C THR A 244 -8.02 -2.39 22.09
N HIS A 245 -8.01 -1.26 22.80
CA HIS A 245 -6.76 -0.63 23.27
C HIS A 245 -6.28 -1.25 24.55
N ARG A 246 -4.96 -1.23 24.74
CA ARG A 246 -4.32 -1.57 26.01
C ARG A 246 -4.88 -0.70 27.16
N ARG A 247 -5.14 -1.31 28.29
CA ARG A 247 -5.63 -0.64 29.50
C ARG A 247 -4.75 0.55 29.85
N GLY A 248 -5.35 1.71 30.05
CA GLY A 248 -4.66 2.97 30.38
C GLY A 248 -4.19 3.80 29.18
N ARG A 249 -4.32 3.28 27.94
CA ARG A 249 -4.10 4.07 26.73
C ARG A 249 -5.41 4.74 26.29
N ALA A 250 -5.36 6.05 26.09
CA ALA A 250 -6.48 6.76 25.48
C ALA A 250 -6.55 6.43 23.97
N ALA A 251 -7.76 6.15 23.46
CA ALA A 251 -7.99 6.01 22.03
C ALA A 251 -7.61 7.33 21.31
N GLN A 252 -6.92 7.24 20.18
CA GLN A 252 -6.68 8.42 19.35
C GLN A 252 -7.96 8.79 18.61
N ALA A 253 -8.25 10.09 18.52
CA ALA A 253 -9.48 10.59 17.89
C ALA A 253 -9.62 10.21 16.40
N SER A 254 -8.53 9.80 15.76
CA SER A 254 -8.51 9.32 14.35
C SER A 254 -8.80 7.82 14.20
N GLU A 255 -8.84 7.06 15.30
CA GLU A 255 -9.11 5.62 15.25
C GLU A 255 -10.64 5.43 15.16
N ALA A 256 -11.11 5.11 13.95
CA ALA A 256 -12.51 4.75 13.76
C ALA A 256 -12.82 3.47 14.54
N LEU A 257 -13.79 3.54 15.45
CA LEU A 257 -14.33 2.35 16.10
C LEU A 257 -15.00 1.48 15.03
N GLY A 258 -14.39 0.36 14.71
CA GLY A 258 -14.94 -0.61 13.78
C GLY A 258 -16.17 -1.30 14.33
N THR A 259 -16.87 -2.00 13.48
CA THR A 259 -18.06 -2.78 13.84
C THR A 259 -17.84 -4.24 13.47
N ARG A 260 -18.08 -5.14 14.40
CA ARG A 260 -17.97 -6.57 14.14
C ARG A 260 -18.91 -6.96 12.99
N PRO A 261 -18.39 -7.59 11.92
CA PRO A 261 -19.21 -7.98 10.78
C PRO A 261 -20.17 -9.12 11.17
N GLU A 262 -21.36 -9.16 10.61
CA GLU A 262 -22.33 -10.26 10.81
C GLU A 262 -21.76 -11.61 10.33
N ARG A 263 -20.97 -11.58 9.27
CA ARG A 263 -20.20 -12.72 8.76
C ARG A 263 -18.75 -12.36 8.67
N LEU A 264 -17.89 -13.25 9.17
CA LEU A 264 -16.45 -13.09 8.99
C LEU A 264 -16.10 -13.09 7.51
N PRO A 265 -15.10 -12.30 7.10
CA PRO A 265 -14.54 -12.34 5.76
C PRO A 265 -13.92 -13.72 5.47
N GLN A 266 -13.56 -13.95 4.20
CA GLN A 266 -13.09 -15.26 3.76
C GLN A 266 -11.81 -15.72 4.47
N MET A 267 -10.92 -14.77 4.77
CA MET A 267 -9.62 -15.01 5.42
C MET A 267 -9.37 -13.96 6.51
N PRO A 268 -10.15 -14.02 7.61
CA PRO A 268 -10.11 -12.98 8.63
C PRO A 268 -8.72 -12.84 9.25
N ALA A 269 -8.29 -11.59 9.42
CA ALA A 269 -7.03 -11.25 10.06
C ALA A 269 -7.25 -10.61 11.44
N TYR A 270 -6.31 -10.89 12.34
CA TYR A 270 -6.27 -10.42 13.71
C TYR A 270 -4.88 -9.86 14.00
N HIS A 271 -4.79 -8.72 14.69
CA HIS A 271 -3.52 -8.03 14.85
C HIS A 271 -3.26 -7.68 16.30
N LEU A 272 -2.13 -8.14 16.83
CA LEU A 272 -1.50 -7.63 18.04
C LEU A 272 -0.52 -6.53 17.63
N VAL A 273 -0.92 -5.29 17.84
CA VAL A 273 -0.27 -4.10 17.28
C VAL A 273 0.80 -3.55 18.21
N ARG A 274 2.00 -3.29 17.66
CA ARG A 274 3.06 -2.50 18.27
C ARG A 274 3.26 -1.19 17.51
N GLU A 275 3.78 -0.16 18.20
CA GLU A 275 4.03 1.17 17.60
C GLU A 275 5.00 1.15 16.43
N ASP A 276 5.97 0.25 16.47
CA ASP A 276 7.00 0.07 15.45
C ASP A 276 6.63 -0.96 14.37
N SER A 277 5.38 -1.45 14.38
CA SER A 277 4.88 -2.53 13.53
C SER A 277 5.57 -3.89 13.73
N SER A 278 6.35 -4.07 14.79
CA SER A 278 6.98 -5.37 15.14
C SER A 278 6.05 -6.35 15.85
N GLY A 279 4.76 -6.08 15.85
CA GLY A 279 3.74 -6.96 16.38
C GLY A 279 3.44 -8.16 15.48
N ILE A 280 2.32 -8.81 15.74
CA ILE A 280 1.94 -10.07 15.10
C ILE A 280 0.58 -9.91 14.39
N THR A 281 0.53 -10.32 13.14
CA THR A 281 -0.73 -10.53 12.41
C THR A 281 -0.98 -12.04 12.30
N MET A 282 -2.16 -12.50 12.70
CA MET A 282 -2.61 -13.88 12.44
C MET A 282 -3.75 -13.87 11.43
N VAL A 283 -3.64 -14.71 10.40
CA VAL A 283 -4.62 -14.83 9.31
C VAL A 283 -5.17 -16.24 9.28
N ASN A 284 -6.49 -16.39 9.37
CA ASN A 284 -7.15 -17.65 9.09
C ASN A 284 -7.34 -17.81 7.59
N ILE A 285 -6.53 -18.64 6.97
CA ILE A 285 -6.57 -18.88 5.51
C ILE A 285 -7.68 -19.88 5.09
N GLY A 286 -8.41 -20.44 6.04
CA GLY A 286 -9.37 -21.51 5.74
C GLY A 286 -8.68 -22.74 5.15
N VAL A 287 -9.39 -23.45 4.29
CA VAL A 287 -8.91 -24.72 3.71
C VAL A 287 -8.56 -24.53 2.23
N GLY A 288 -7.39 -25.03 1.85
CA GLY A 288 -6.97 -25.19 0.47
C GLY A 288 -5.82 -24.28 0.03
N PRO A 289 -4.98 -24.76 -0.91
CA PRO A 289 -3.77 -24.07 -1.36
C PRO A 289 -4.07 -22.77 -2.12
N ALA A 290 -5.25 -22.66 -2.74
CA ALA A 290 -5.65 -21.46 -3.46
C ALA A 290 -5.79 -20.24 -2.53
N ASN A 291 -6.36 -20.42 -1.33
CA ASN A 291 -6.47 -19.33 -0.35
C ASN A 291 -5.09 -18.92 0.17
N ALA A 292 -4.24 -19.90 0.47
CA ALA A 292 -2.87 -19.64 0.90
C ALA A 292 -2.11 -18.81 -0.14
N LYS A 293 -2.14 -19.22 -1.42
CA LYS A 293 -1.52 -18.48 -2.51
C LYS A 293 -2.09 -17.04 -2.61
N THR A 294 -3.40 -16.91 -2.65
CA THR A 294 -4.05 -15.61 -2.81
C THR A 294 -3.65 -14.63 -1.71
N ILE A 295 -3.71 -15.07 -0.45
CA ILE A 295 -3.44 -14.15 0.66
C ILE A 295 -1.96 -13.79 0.77
N THR A 296 -1.06 -14.74 0.51
CA THR A 296 0.39 -14.47 0.52
C THR A 296 0.80 -13.49 -0.58
N ASP A 297 0.24 -13.64 -1.79
CA ASP A 297 0.47 -12.72 -2.91
C ASP A 297 0.07 -11.27 -2.54
N HIS A 298 -1.01 -11.10 -1.79
CA HIS A 298 -1.44 -9.76 -1.37
C HIS A 298 -0.65 -9.23 -0.17
N ILE A 299 -0.33 -10.08 0.82
CA ILE A 299 0.47 -9.67 1.99
C ILE A 299 1.92 -9.34 1.59
N ALA A 300 2.44 -9.96 0.54
CA ALA A 300 3.80 -9.71 0.06
C ALA A 300 4.09 -8.22 -0.22
N VAL A 301 3.10 -7.44 -0.66
CA VAL A 301 3.27 -6.01 -0.90
C VAL A 301 3.50 -5.19 0.37
N LEU A 302 3.10 -5.70 1.53
CA LEU A 302 3.35 -5.10 2.85
C LEU A 302 4.77 -5.38 3.36
N ARG A 303 5.49 -6.29 2.71
CA ARG A 303 6.89 -6.64 2.99
C ARG A 303 7.13 -7.03 4.45
N PRO A 304 6.40 -8.01 4.99
CA PRO A 304 6.62 -8.47 6.35
C PRO A 304 8.05 -9.01 6.52
N HIS A 305 8.60 -8.86 7.72
CA HIS A 305 9.95 -9.37 8.04
C HIS A 305 10.00 -10.89 8.01
N ALA A 306 8.93 -11.53 8.46
CA ALA A 306 8.80 -12.98 8.42
C ALA A 306 7.32 -13.39 8.40
N TRP A 307 7.09 -14.56 7.81
CA TRP A 307 5.82 -15.25 7.92
C TRP A 307 6.02 -16.74 8.18
N LEU A 308 5.10 -17.33 8.91
CA LEU A 308 5.04 -18.76 9.21
C LEU A 308 3.69 -19.32 8.77
N MET A 309 3.74 -20.42 8.02
CA MET A 309 2.56 -21.12 7.51
C MET A 309 2.52 -22.54 8.06
#